data_db1dbf6c24e01ce0ebe1c098f4e2fe42
#
_entry.id   db1dbf6c24e01ce0ebe1c098f4e2fe42
#
_cell.length_a   1.000
_cell.length_b   1.000
_cell.length_c   1.000
_cell.angle_alpha   90.00
_cell.angle_beta   90.00
_cell.angle_gamma   90.00
#
_symmetry.space_group_name_H-M   'P 1'
#
loop_
_entity.id
_entity.type
_entity.pdbx_description
1 polymer ?
#
loop_
_entity_poly.entity_id
_entity_poly.type
_entity_poly.pdbx_seq_one_letter_code
_entity_poly.pdbx_strand_id
1 'polypeptide(L)'
;MEERIHSLRVKDVQCDELWGYVGMKEKTKAKKGSDDATIGDAWTFVAIERYSKLVLAWHLGRRTERDTVAFTEKLAAATQGSFQVTTDGFAAYRDAVVLSLGAQGVDFAQLVKLYAANPESETRYSPAECIGCKKVPVFGSPDPKQISTSHVETHNLSMRMSMRRLTRLTNAFSKKWEKLYAMLALYFAHYNFCRVHQTLRVTPAIEAGISDHIWEIKELLVATA
;
A
#
# COMPACT_ATOMS: atom_id res chain seq x y z
N MET A 1 -7.59 10.45 -9.72
CA MET A 1 -7.05 9.08 -9.88
C MET A 1 -8.14 8.04 -9.68
N GLU A 2 -8.89 8.09 -8.60
CA GLU A 2 -9.98 7.15 -8.29
C GLU A 2 -11.06 7.09 -9.39
N GLU A 3 -11.41 8.20 -10.03
CA GLU A 3 -12.35 8.25 -11.15
C GLU A 3 -11.91 7.48 -12.41
N ARG A 4 -10.59 7.29 -12.59
CA ARG A 4 -10.03 6.57 -13.75
C ARG A 4 -9.69 5.13 -13.44
N ILE A 5 -9.52 4.79 -12.17
CA ILE A 5 -9.22 3.45 -11.68
C ILE A 5 -10.46 2.91 -10.98
N HIS A 6 -11.38 2.40 -11.75
CA HIS A 6 -12.61 1.78 -11.25
C HIS A 6 -13.02 0.60 -12.11
N SER A 7 -13.58 -0.41 -11.48
CA SER A 7 -14.15 -1.60 -12.14
C SER A 7 -13.18 -2.29 -13.12
N LEU A 8 -11.89 -2.33 -12.77
CA LEU A 8 -10.87 -2.98 -13.59
C LEU A 8 -10.86 -4.50 -13.37
N ARG A 9 -10.72 -5.25 -14.43
CA ARG A 9 -10.45 -6.70 -14.35
C ARG A 9 -8.97 -6.92 -14.09
N VAL A 10 -8.66 -7.48 -12.94
CA VAL A 10 -7.30 -7.77 -12.50
C VAL A 10 -7.12 -9.26 -12.23
N LYS A 11 -5.90 -9.73 -12.06
CA LYS A 11 -5.62 -11.16 -11.84
C LYS A 11 -5.03 -11.43 -10.45
N ASP A 12 -4.09 -10.62 -10.00
CA ASP A 12 -3.37 -10.83 -8.75
C ASP A 12 -3.00 -9.48 -8.13
N VAL A 13 -3.50 -9.24 -6.93
CA VAL A 13 -3.32 -8.00 -6.19
C VAL A 13 -2.55 -8.27 -4.91
N GLN A 14 -1.54 -7.45 -4.66
CA GLN A 14 -0.75 -7.49 -3.43
C GLN A 14 -1.00 -6.24 -2.60
N CYS A 15 -1.26 -6.41 -1.30
CA CYS A 15 -1.50 -5.32 -0.38
C CYS A 15 -0.50 -5.34 0.79
N ASP A 16 -0.05 -4.15 1.19
CA ASP A 16 0.85 -3.96 2.33
C ASP A 16 0.71 -2.53 2.88
N GLU A 17 1.21 -2.27 4.09
CA GLU A 17 1.22 -0.95 4.70
C GLU A 17 2.63 -0.39 4.85
N LEU A 18 2.77 0.87 4.48
CA LEU A 18 3.99 1.65 4.68
C LEU A 18 3.85 2.56 5.90
N TRP A 19 4.65 2.31 6.94
CA TRP A 19 4.70 3.18 8.12
C TRP A 19 5.45 4.48 7.85
N GLY A 20 4.88 5.57 8.34
CA GLY A 20 5.46 6.89 8.48
C GLY A 20 4.91 7.58 9.75
N TYR A 21 5.09 8.88 9.87
CA TYR A 21 4.49 9.65 10.95
C TYR A 21 4.35 11.12 10.57
N VAL A 22 3.45 11.82 11.27
CA VAL A 22 3.20 13.25 11.13
C VAL A 22 3.50 13.96 12.45
N GLY A 23 4.27 15.03 12.41
CA GLY A 23 4.66 15.81 13.58
C GLY A 23 5.63 15.08 14.50
N MET A 24 5.21 13.99 15.10
CA MET A 24 6.02 13.11 15.94
C MET A 24 5.50 11.68 15.90
N LYS A 25 6.34 10.70 16.30
CA LYS A 25 5.96 9.29 16.43
C LYS A 25 4.99 9.10 17.58
N GLU A 26 4.07 8.12 17.47
CA GLU A 26 3.07 7.83 18.52
C GLU A 26 3.72 7.59 19.89
N LYS A 27 4.82 6.84 19.96
CA LYS A 27 5.59 6.62 21.20
C LYS A 27 6.08 7.93 21.83
N THR A 28 6.45 8.93 21.02
CA THR A 28 6.90 10.25 21.51
C THR A 28 5.73 11.09 21.96
N LYS A 29 4.61 11.02 21.24
CA LYS A 29 3.34 11.67 21.56
C LYS A 29 2.84 11.22 22.93
N ALA A 30 2.79 9.90 23.17
CA ALA A 30 2.40 9.31 24.44
C ALA A 30 3.30 9.79 25.60
N LYS A 31 4.64 9.83 25.40
CA LYS A 31 5.59 10.34 26.42
C LYS A 31 5.39 11.82 26.76
N LYS A 32 4.90 12.62 25.81
CA LYS A 32 4.62 14.06 26.01
C LYS A 32 3.21 14.33 26.54
N GLY A 33 2.37 13.32 26.70
CA GLY A 33 0.98 13.47 27.14
C GLY A 33 0.13 14.30 26.16
N SER A 34 0.41 14.22 24.85
CA SER A 34 -0.34 14.99 23.85
C SER A 34 -1.51 14.16 23.30
N ASP A 35 -2.71 14.75 23.32
CA ASP A 35 -3.93 14.12 22.76
C ASP A 35 -4.27 14.60 21.33
N ASP A 36 -3.35 15.36 20.70
CA ASP A 36 -3.55 15.90 19.36
C ASP A 36 -3.71 14.76 18.32
N ALA A 37 -4.93 14.56 17.82
CA ALA A 37 -5.27 13.54 16.84
C ALA A 37 -4.62 13.76 15.46
N THR A 38 -4.16 15.00 15.16
CA THR A 38 -3.56 15.36 13.88
C THR A 38 -2.10 14.93 13.74
N ILE A 39 -1.45 14.48 14.81
CA ILE A 39 -0.07 14.00 14.85
C ILE A 39 0.02 12.54 15.29
N GLY A 40 1.15 11.91 15.07
CA GLY A 40 1.41 10.51 15.44
C GLY A 40 1.74 9.63 14.23
N ASP A 41 1.71 8.33 14.43
CA ASP A 41 2.00 7.35 13.38
C ASP A 41 0.98 7.44 12.24
N ALA A 42 1.47 7.33 11.02
CA ALA A 42 0.69 7.40 9.79
C ALA A 42 1.01 6.16 8.93
N TRP A 43 -0.01 5.47 8.49
CA TRP A 43 0.12 4.27 7.69
C TRP A 43 -0.47 4.49 6.30
N THR A 44 0.31 4.20 5.28
CA THR A 44 -0.14 4.24 3.89
C THR A 44 -0.39 2.82 3.43
N PHE A 45 -1.66 2.45 3.29
CA PHE A 45 -2.08 1.19 2.70
C PHE A 45 -1.97 1.29 1.19
N VAL A 46 -1.45 0.27 0.53
CA VAL A 46 -1.24 0.23 -0.92
C VAL A 46 -1.69 -1.11 -1.47
N ALA A 47 -2.47 -1.08 -2.55
CA ALA A 47 -2.81 -2.23 -3.36
C ALA A 47 -2.21 -2.09 -4.76
N ILE A 48 -1.38 -3.04 -5.18
CA ILE A 48 -0.74 -3.05 -6.49
C ILE A 48 -1.14 -4.30 -7.28
N GLU A 49 -1.50 -4.13 -8.54
CA GLU A 49 -1.71 -5.26 -9.46
C GLU A 49 -0.36 -5.79 -9.93
N ARG A 50 -0.18 -7.10 -9.84
CA ARG A 50 1.10 -7.77 -10.02
C ARG A 50 1.69 -7.63 -11.40
N TYR A 51 0.89 -7.67 -12.46
CA TYR A 51 1.37 -7.71 -13.84
C TYR A 51 1.56 -6.31 -14.41
N SER A 52 0.56 -5.47 -14.34
CA SER A 52 0.60 -4.09 -14.82
C SER A 52 1.38 -3.14 -13.90
N LYS A 53 1.66 -3.56 -12.65
CA LYS A 53 2.25 -2.72 -11.59
C LYS A 53 1.40 -1.49 -11.25
N LEU A 54 0.13 -1.48 -11.67
CA LEU A 54 -0.79 -0.39 -11.37
C LEU A 54 -1.11 -0.36 -9.88
N VAL A 55 -0.95 0.78 -9.24
CA VAL A 55 -1.50 1.02 -7.91
C VAL A 55 -3.00 1.27 -8.06
N LEU A 56 -3.78 0.27 -7.68
CA LEU A 56 -5.24 0.25 -7.80
C LEU A 56 -5.92 1.14 -6.77
N ALA A 57 -5.47 1.02 -5.53
CA ALA A 57 -6.01 1.76 -4.40
C ALA A 57 -4.91 2.10 -3.40
N TRP A 58 -5.10 3.20 -2.69
CA TRP A 58 -4.28 3.58 -1.55
C TRP A 58 -5.14 4.31 -0.50
N HIS A 59 -4.72 4.23 0.75
CA HIS A 59 -5.37 4.92 1.86
C HIS A 59 -4.32 5.40 2.87
N LEU A 60 -4.45 6.65 3.32
CA LEU A 60 -3.65 7.19 4.41
C LEU A 60 -4.50 7.20 5.67
N GLY A 61 -4.13 6.41 6.65
CA GLY A 61 -4.87 6.24 7.90
C GLY A 61 -4.01 5.84 9.07
N ARG A 62 -4.65 5.31 10.09
CA ARG A 62 -4.03 4.62 11.22
C ARG A 62 -4.03 3.11 10.95
N ARG A 63 -3.27 2.33 11.66
CA ARG A 63 -3.30 0.87 11.52
C ARG A 63 -4.43 0.27 12.36
N THR A 64 -5.67 0.58 11.95
CA THR A 64 -6.91 0.18 12.62
C THR A 64 -7.79 -0.65 11.68
N GLU A 65 -8.74 -1.39 12.23
CA GLU A 65 -9.76 -2.11 11.46
C GLU A 65 -10.55 -1.15 10.55
N ARG A 66 -10.96 0.00 11.07
CA ARG A 66 -11.70 1.02 10.33
C ARG A 66 -10.93 1.49 9.08
N ASP A 67 -9.65 1.82 9.23
CA ASP A 67 -8.84 2.28 8.10
C ASP A 67 -8.56 1.15 7.12
N THR A 68 -8.44 -0.10 7.61
CA THR A 68 -8.30 -1.27 6.75
C THR A 68 -9.55 -1.51 5.91
N VAL A 69 -10.74 -1.40 6.50
CA VAL A 69 -12.02 -1.49 5.76
C VAL A 69 -12.12 -0.37 4.74
N ALA A 70 -11.86 0.88 5.10
CA ALA A 70 -11.88 2.01 4.16
C ALA A 70 -10.92 1.81 2.98
N PHE A 71 -9.76 1.18 3.21
CA PHE A 71 -8.82 0.82 2.16
C PHE A 71 -9.36 -0.30 1.25
N THR A 72 -9.91 -1.38 1.82
CA THR A 72 -10.44 -2.52 1.05
C THR A 72 -11.70 -2.14 0.27
N GLU A 73 -12.52 -1.22 0.75
CA GLU A 73 -13.65 -0.64 -0.01
C GLU A 73 -13.18 0.14 -1.24
N LYS A 74 -12.09 0.92 -1.13
CA LYS A 74 -11.48 1.58 -2.28
C LYS A 74 -10.95 0.56 -3.30
N LEU A 75 -10.34 -0.52 -2.83
CA LEU A 75 -9.89 -1.61 -3.70
C LEU A 75 -11.08 -2.29 -4.39
N ALA A 76 -12.16 -2.52 -3.66
CA ALA A 76 -13.39 -3.09 -4.23
C ALA A 76 -14.01 -2.19 -5.32
N ALA A 77 -14.00 -0.88 -5.14
CA ALA A 77 -14.46 0.07 -6.15
C ALA A 77 -13.53 0.13 -7.39
N ALA A 78 -12.23 -0.09 -7.19
CA ALA A 78 -11.24 -0.09 -8.26
C ALA A 78 -11.27 -1.36 -9.12
N THR A 79 -11.84 -2.46 -8.62
CA THR A 79 -11.77 -3.79 -9.24
C THR A 79 -13.14 -4.38 -9.53
N GLN A 80 -13.18 -5.36 -10.44
CA GLN A 80 -14.37 -6.17 -10.72
C GLN A 80 -14.00 -7.59 -11.10
N GLY A 81 -14.90 -8.53 -10.77
CA GLY A 81 -14.74 -9.95 -11.04
C GLY A 81 -13.80 -10.65 -10.06
N SER A 82 -13.55 -11.93 -10.30
CA SER A 82 -12.72 -12.76 -9.42
C SER A 82 -11.23 -12.55 -9.69
N PHE A 83 -10.44 -12.42 -8.63
CA PHE A 83 -8.98 -12.31 -8.67
C PHE A 83 -8.37 -12.76 -7.35
N GLN A 84 -7.06 -12.99 -7.34
CA GLN A 84 -6.36 -13.31 -6.10
C GLN A 84 -5.87 -12.06 -5.37
N VAL A 85 -6.05 -12.03 -4.03
CA VAL A 85 -5.51 -11.01 -3.14
C VAL A 85 -4.50 -11.65 -2.19
N THR A 86 -3.34 -11.04 -2.05
CA THR A 86 -2.35 -11.43 -1.05
C THR A 86 -1.99 -10.23 -0.18
N THR A 87 -2.09 -10.40 1.15
CA THR A 87 -1.65 -9.40 2.13
C THR A 87 -0.54 -9.94 3.01
N ASP A 88 0.06 -9.08 3.83
CA ASP A 88 0.87 -9.52 4.96
C ASP A 88 0.01 -10.18 6.06
N GLY A 89 0.64 -10.52 7.20
CA GLY A 89 -0.04 -11.17 8.33
C GLY A 89 -0.86 -10.24 9.21
N PHE A 90 -1.15 -8.98 8.82
CA PHE A 90 -1.95 -8.06 9.63
C PHE A 90 -3.39 -8.58 9.78
N ALA A 91 -3.82 -8.78 11.02
CA ALA A 91 -5.07 -9.47 11.32
C ALA A 91 -6.33 -8.80 10.77
N ALA A 92 -6.36 -7.45 10.74
CA ALA A 92 -7.52 -6.69 10.27
C ALA A 92 -7.88 -6.95 8.80
N TYR A 93 -6.93 -7.41 7.96
CA TYR A 93 -7.24 -7.76 6.58
C TYR A 93 -8.19 -8.95 6.45
N ARG A 94 -8.21 -9.89 7.43
CA ARG A 94 -9.03 -11.10 7.32
C ARG A 94 -10.50 -10.76 7.12
N ASP A 95 -11.01 -9.90 7.98
CA ASP A 95 -12.41 -9.50 7.93
C ASP A 95 -12.66 -8.43 6.87
N ALA A 96 -11.76 -7.44 6.76
CA ALA A 96 -11.91 -6.33 5.82
C ALA A 96 -11.97 -6.79 4.35
N VAL A 97 -11.08 -7.71 3.94
CA VAL A 97 -11.06 -8.24 2.56
C VAL A 97 -12.32 -9.04 2.27
N VAL A 98 -12.74 -9.92 3.19
CA VAL A 98 -13.96 -10.73 3.01
C VAL A 98 -15.21 -9.84 2.96
N LEU A 99 -15.29 -8.84 3.83
CA LEU A 99 -16.40 -7.89 3.88
C LEU A 99 -16.52 -7.08 2.58
N SER A 100 -15.43 -6.51 2.09
CA SER A 100 -15.45 -5.59 0.96
C SER A 100 -15.41 -6.29 -0.41
N LEU A 101 -14.71 -7.42 -0.53
CA LEU A 101 -14.39 -8.08 -1.80
C LEU A 101 -15.00 -9.48 -1.93
N GLY A 102 -15.53 -10.06 -0.84
CA GLY A 102 -16.06 -11.42 -0.87
C GLY A 102 -17.17 -11.65 -1.91
N ALA A 103 -18.03 -10.65 -2.10
CA ALA A 103 -19.10 -10.71 -3.12
C ALA A 103 -18.56 -10.72 -4.57
N GLN A 104 -17.33 -10.27 -4.82
CA GLN A 104 -16.68 -10.36 -6.13
C GLN A 104 -16.09 -11.75 -6.42
N GLY A 105 -16.10 -12.65 -5.42
CA GLY A 105 -15.54 -14.00 -5.56
C GLY A 105 -14.01 -14.03 -5.59
N VAL A 106 -13.36 -13.20 -4.76
CA VAL A 106 -11.90 -13.17 -4.67
C VAL A 106 -11.32 -14.38 -3.96
N ASP A 107 -10.11 -14.77 -4.33
CA ASP A 107 -9.30 -15.75 -3.61
C ASP A 107 -8.30 -15.02 -2.72
N PHE A 108 -8.40 -15.19 -1.39
CA PHE A 108 -7.60 -14.42 -0.45
C PHE A 108 -6.65 -15.28 0.38
N ALA A 109 -5.40 -14.86 0.43
CA ALA A 109 -4.37 -15.46 1.27
C ALA A 109 -3.52 -14.40 2.00
N GLN A 110 -2.95 -14.80 3.13
CA GLN A 110 -1.94 -14.02 3.85
C GLN A 110 -0.56 -14.67 3.74
N LEU A 111 0.47 -13.85 3.54
CA LEU A 111 1.87 -14.24 3.64
C LEU A 111 2.42 -13.79 5.00
N VAL A 112 2.44 -14.70 5.97
CA VAL A 112 2.93 -14.43 7.32
C VAL A 112 4.44 -14.67 7.37
N LYS A 113 5.21 -13.61 7.60
CA LYS A 113 6.66 -13.69 7.80
C LYS A 113 6.98 -14.14 9.22
N LEU A 114 7.89 -15.08 9.34
CA LEU A 114 8.41 -15.58 10.60
C LEU A 114 9.78 -14.93 10.85
N TYR A 115 9.95 -14.35 12.01
CA TYR A 115 11.18 -13.66 12.39
C TYR A 115 11.88 -14.40 13.53
N ALA A 116 13.21 -14.45 13.48
CA ALA A 116 14.02 -14.94 14.60
C ALA A 116 13.91 -13.97 15.79
N ALA A 117 14.04 -14.51 17.00
CA ALA A 117 14.17 -13.68 18.19
C ALA A 117 15.52 -12.93 18.13
N ASN A 118 15.47 -11.61 18.13
CA ASN A 118 16.69 -10.81 18.23
C ASN A 118 17.16 -10.73 19.69
N PRO A 119 18.48 -10.80 19.96
CA PRO A 119 19.02 -10.42 21.28
C PRO A 119 18.61 -9.00 21.62
N GLU A 120 18.24 -8.73 22.87
CA GLU A 120 17.73 -7.40 23.32
C GLU A 120 18.66 -6.22 23.00
N SER A 121 19.97 -6.47 22.86
CA SER A 121 20.99 -5.45 22.58
C SER A 121 20.98 -4.94 21.14
N GLU A 122 20.42 -5.69 20.15
CA GLU A 122 20.51 -5.36 18.74
C GLU A 122 19.22 -4.80 18.13
N THR A 123 18.12 -4.78 18.88
CA THR A 123 16.78 -4.42 18.38
C THR A 123 16.64 -3.01 17.83
N ARG A 124 17.58 -2.10 18.14
CA ARG A 124 17.45 -0.69 17.75
C ARG A 124 17.85 -0.42 16.30
N TYR A 125 18.80 -1.14 15.75
CA TYR A 125 19.40 -0.86 14.45
C TYR A 125 19.39 -2.05 13.50
N SER A 126 19.25 -3.27 14.01
CA SER A 126 19.16 -4.49 13.19
C SER A 126 17.72 -5.00 13.21
N PRO A 127 17.02 -5.02 12.07
CA PRO A 127 15.71 -5.67 11.98
C PRO A 127 15.87 -7.17 12.26
N ALA A 128 14.86 -7.79 12.86
CA ALA A 128 14.82 -9.22 13.06
C ALA A 128 14.99 -9.95 11.72
N GLU A 129 15.81 -11.00 11.70
CA GLU A 129 16.02 -11.80 10.50
C GLU A 129 14.76 -12.60 10.16
N CYS A 130 14.33 -12.53 8.91
CA CYS A 130 13.21 -13.33 8.42
C CYS A 130 13.69 -14.76 8.17
N ILE A 131 13.28 -15.70 9.02
CA ILE A 131 13.67 -17.11 8.98
C ILE A 131 12.74 -17.97 8.12
N GLY A 132 11.63 -17.43 7.65
CA GLY A 132 10.69 -18.15 6.81
C GLY A 132 9.39 -17.39 6.57
N CYS A 133 8.55 -17.96 5.72
CA CYS A 133 7.23 -17.43 5.42
C CYS A 133 6.19 -18.56 5.49
N LYS A 134 5.03 -18.27 6.05
CA LYS A 134 3.87 -19.16 6.04
C LYS A 134 2.80 -18.58 5.13
N LYS A 135 2.38 -19.35 4.12
CA LYS A 135 1.25 -19.04 3.25
C LYS A 135 -0.02 -19.55 3.92
N VAL A 136 -0.96 -18.65 4.18
CA VAL A 136 -2.21 -18.96 4.89
C VAL A 136 -3.39 -18.61 3.99
N PRO A 137 -4.07 -19.59 3.36
CA PRO A 137 -5.33 -19.37 2.70
C PRO A 137 -6.37 -18.89 3.73
N VAL A 138 -7.14 -17.85 3.39
CA VAL A 138 -8.14 -17.25 4.29
C VAL A 138 -9.54 -17.39 3.71
N PHE A 139 -9.72 -17.13 2.41
CA PHE A 139 -11.02 -17.17 1.74
C PHE A 139 -10.85 -17.64 0.28
N GLY A 140 -11.82 -18.39 -0.25
CA GLY A 140 -11.77 -18.96 -1.60
C GLY A 140 -10.72 -20.08 -1.75
N SER A 141 -10.10 -20.16 -2.92
CA SER A 141 -9.11 -21.19 -3.28
C SER A 141 -7.85 -20.56 -3.88
N PRO A 142 -7.06 -19.78 -3.12
CA PRO A 142 -5.91 -19.06 -3.64
C PRO A 142 -4.81 -20.03 -4.14
N ASP A 143 -4.24 -19.73 -5.32
CA ASP A 143 -3.10 -20.47 -5.86
C ASP A 143 -1.84 -20.26 -4.99
N PRO A 144 -1.33 -21.31 -4.33
CA PRO A 144 -0.17 -21.19 -3.45
C PRO A 144 1.10 -20.68 -4.16
N LYS A 145 1.22 -20.85 -5.48
CA LYS A 145 2.36 -20.37 -6.27
C LYS A 145 2.36 -18.86 -6.44
N GLN A 146 1.18 -18.25 -6.40
CA GLN A 146 1.01 -16.81 -6.58
C GLN A 146 1.02 -16.03 -5.26
N ILE A 147 0.87 -16.69 -4.10
CA ILE A 147 0.92 -16.03 -2.79
C ILE A 147 2.30 -15.40 -2.56
N SER A 148 2.35 -14.08 -2.68
CA SER A 148 3.56 -13.25 -2.54
C SER A 148 3.18 -11.80 -2.25
N THR A 149 4.04 -11.08 -1.52
CA THR A 149 3.96 -9.63 -1.25
C THR A 149 5.15 -8.87 -1.85
N SER A 150 5.99 -9.54 -2.67
CA SER A 150 7.26 -8.99 -3.14
C SER A 150 7.12 -7.72 -3.99
N HIS A 151 6.07 -7.62 -4.81
CA HIS A 151 5.86 -6.44 -5.66
C HIS A 151 5.43 -5.22 -4.85
N VAL A 152 4.50 -5.37 -3.92
CA VAL A 152 4.07 -4.27 -3.06
C VAL A 152 5.20 -3.84 -2.11
N GLU A 153 6.01 -4.77 -1.60
CA GLU A 153 7.19 -4.45 -0.78
C GLU A 153 8.25 -3.69 -1.57
N THR A 154 8.53 -4.09 -2.82
CA THR A 154 9.43 -3.36 -3.72
C THR A 154 8.89 -1.96 -4.04
N HIS A 155 7.57 -1.84 -4.23
CA HIS A 155 6.91 -0.56 -4.42
C HIS A 155 7.06 0.34 -3.18
N ASN A 156 6.81 -0.21 -1.98
CA ASN A 156 6.98 0.49 -0.70
C ASN A 156 8.43 0.96 -0.48
N LEU A 157 9.42 0.16 -0.88
CA LEU A 157 10.83 0.59 -0.91
C LEU A 157 11.04 1.76 -1.87
N SER A 158 10.50 1.68 -3.08
CA SER A 158 10.56 2.76 -4.08
C SER A 158 9.92 4.05 -3.58
N MET A 159 8.80 3.97 -2.86
CA MET A 159 8.18 5.12 -2.19
C MET A 159 9.12 5.78 -1.18
N ARG A 160 9.81 4.99 -0.34
CA ARG A 160 10.78 5.52 0.63
C ARG A 160 11.97 6.19 -0.04
N MET A 161 12.43 5.66 -1.16
CA MET A 161 13.54 6.23 -1.93
C MET A 161 13.14 7.53 -2.65
N SER A 162 11.91 7.60 -3.16
CA SER A 162 11.41 8.73 -3.95
C SER A 162 10.88 9.87 -3.07
N MET A 163 10.34 9.55 -1.89
CA MET A 163 9.73 10.54 -0.99
C MET A 163 10.51 10.68 0.32
N ARG A 164 11.28 11.77 0.42
CA ARG A 164 12.07 12.05 1.62
C ARG A 164 11.25 12.06 2.92
N ARG A 165 9.97 12.39 2.85
CA ARG A 165 9.03 12.39 3.99
C ARG A 165 8.81 11.00 4.60
N LEU A 166 9.02 9.94 3.83
CA LEU A 166 8.87 8.54 4.23
C LEU A 166 10.21 7.86 4.53
N THR A 167 11.34 8.56 4.31
CA THR A 167 12.67 8.05 4.65
C THR A 167 12.80 7.96 6.17
N ARG A 168 13.31 6.82 6.66
CA ARG A 168 13.58 6.61 8.08
C ARG A 168 14.77 7.43 8.56
N LEU A 169 14.81 7.72 9.85
CA LEU A 169 15.94 8.39 10.53
C LEU A 169 16.32 9.76 9.94
N THR A 170 15.33 10.54 9.50
CA THR A 170 15.52 11.91 9.01
C THR A 170 14.52 12.87 9.63
N ASN A 171 14.86 14.17 9.64
CA ASN A 171 13.96 15.25 10.07
C ASN A 171 13.01 15.73 8.94
N ALA A 172 13.00 15.05 7.80
CA ALA A 172 12.18 15.42 6.63
C ALA A 172 10.73 14.94 6.71
N PHE A 173 10.28 14.39 7.84
CA PHE A 173 8.91 13.93 8.05
C PHE A 173 7.86 15.03 7.88
N SER A 174 6.64 14.65 7.56
CA SER A 174 5.52 15.58 7.41
C SER A 174 5.13 16.22 8.73
N LYS A 175 4.85 17.53 8.71
CA LYS A 175 4.40 18.28 9.89
C LYS A 175 2.87 18.35 9.99
N LYS A 176 2.16 18.12 8.85
CA LYS A 176 0.72 18.20 8.75
C LYS A 176 0.20 17.00 7.93
N TRP A 177 -0.96 16.48 8.35
CA TRP A 177 -1.58 15.30 7.74
C TRP A 177 -1.97 15.54 6.27
N GLU A 178 -2.62 16.66 5.99
CA GLU A 178 -3.03 17.05 4.65
C GLU A 178 -1.85 17.22 3.67
N LYS A 179 -0.68 17.62 4.17
CA LYS A 179 0.53 17.73 3.34
C LYS A 179 1.15 16.36 3.01
N LEU A 180 1.00 15.38 3.91
CA LEU A 180 1.38 14.00 3.61
C LEU A 180 0.40 13.41 2.61
N TYR A 181 -0.89 13.60 2.80
CA TYR A 181 -1.93 13.13 1.89
C TYR A 181 -1.74 13.66 0.47
N ALA A 182 -1.58 14.98 0.32
CA ALA A 182 -1.37 15.62 -0.99
C ALA A 182 -0.10 15.09 -1.70
N MET A 183 0.98 14.85 -0.93
CA MET A 183 2.21 14.30 -1.49
C MET A 183 2.03 12.85 -1.95
N LEU A 184 1.29 12.04 -1.21
CA LEU A 184 0.96 10.66 -1.60
C LEU A 184 0.07 10.64 -2.85
N ALA A 185 -0.96 11.49 -2.89
CA ALA A 185 -1.85 11.61 -4.05
C ALA A 185 -1.07 11.93 -5.33
N LEU A 186 -0.18 12.93 -5.25
CA LEU A 186 0.69 13.30 -6.37
C LEU A 186 1.65 12.15 -6.76
N TYR A 187 2.23 11.48 -5.77
CA TYR A 187 3.14 10.36 -6.03
C TYR A 187 2.45 9.22 -6.76
N PHE A 188 1.29 8.76 -6.30
CA PHE A 188 0.59 7.64 -6.92
C PHE A 188 0.06 7.99 -8.31
N ALA A 189 -0.42 9.22 -8.51
CA ALA A 189 -0.83 9.68 -9.81
C ALA A 189 0.35 9.74 -10.80
N HIS A 190 1.47 10.34 -10.39
CA HIS A 190 2.70 10.36 -11.19
C HIS A 190 3.23 8.94 -11.47
N TYR A 191 3.24 8.06 -10.46
CA TYR A 191 3.70 6.68 -10.60
C TYR A 191 2.86 5.91 -11.64
N ASN A 192 1.55 6.02 -11.58
CA ASN A 192 0.66 5.31 -12.48
C ASN A 192 0.67 5.85 -13.91
N PHE A 193 0.70 7.18 -14.10
CA PHE A 193 0.43 7.80 -15.40
C PHE A 193 1.66 8.41 -16.09
N CYS A 194 2.66 8.87 -15.33
CA CYS A 194 3.80 9.60 -15.89
C CYS A 194 5.11 8.78 -15.88
N ARG A 195 5.30 7.94 -14.87
CA ARG A 195 6.56 7.22 -14.69
C ARG A 195 6.60 5.94 -15.53
N VAL A 196 7.53 5.85 -16.48
CA VAL A 196 7.83 4.60 -17.20
C VAL A 196 8.41 3.58 -16.22
N HIS A 197 7.77 2.42 -16.12
CA HIS A 197 8.25 1.32 -15.29
C HIS A 197 9.34 0.54 -16.04
N GLN A 198 10.47 0.30 -15.39
CA GLN A 198 11.66 -0.27 -16.05
C GLN A 198 11.41 -1.63 -16.73
N THR A 199 10.65 -2.51 -16.10
CA THR A 199 10.36 -3.84 -16.65
C THR A 199 9.22 -3.85 -17.66
N LEU A 200 8.27 -2.92 -17.56
CA LEU A 200 7.14 -2.81 -18.49
C LEU A 200 7.51 -2.05 -19.76
N ARG A 201 8.48 -1.13 -19.68
CA ARG A 201 8.85 -0.18 -20.73
C ARG A 201 7.77 0.86 -21.07
N VAL A 202 6.66 0.82 -20.34
CA VAL A 202 5.54 1.76 -20.41
C VAL A 202 5.13 2.16 -19.00
N THR A 203 4.14 3.06 -18.85
CA THR A 203 3.57 3.37 -17.53
C THR A 203 2.62 2.27 -17.08
N PRO A 204 2.41 2.08 -15.77
CA PRO A 204 1.41 1.15 -15.25
C PRO A 204 0.00 1.38 -15.83
N ALA A 205 -0.37 2.63 -16.07
CA ALA A 205 -1.67 2.99 -16.65
C ALA A 205 -1.82 2.52 -18.11
N ILE A 206 -0.75 2.61 -18.91
CA ILE A 206 -0.74 2.09 -20.29
C ILE A 206 -0.82 0.56 -20.27
N GLU A 207 -0.03 -0.11 -19.44
CA GLU A 207 -0.05 -1.56 -19.32
C GLU A 207 -1.42 -2.10 -18.87
N ALA A 208 -2.12 -1.36 -18.03
CA ALA A 208 -3.47 -1.68 -17.58
C ALA A 208 -4.57 -1.27 -18.58
N GLY A 209 -4.23 -0.64 -19.70
CA GLY A 209 -5.17 -0.21 -20.74
C GLY A 209 -6.07 0.97 -20.35
N ILE A 210 -5.68 1.75 -19.34
CA ILE A 210 -6.45 2.93 -18.87
C ILE A 210 -5.87 4.26 -19.35
N SER A 211 -4.75 4.21 -20.07
CA SER A 211 -4.15 5.35 -20.80
C SER A 211 -3.54 4.85 -22.10
N ASP A 212 -3.58 5.69 -23.14
CA ASP A 212 -3.00 5.43 -24.45
C ASP A 212 -1.63 6.07 -24.66
N HIS A 213 -1.19 6.94 -23.73
CA HIS A 213 0.09 7.63 -23.78
C HIS A 213 0.68 7.84 -22.38
N ILE A 214 1.95 8.25 -22.36
CA ILE A 214 2.65 8.68 -21.14
C ILE A 214 2.24 10.12 -20.83
N TRP A 215 1.63 10.34 -19.67
CA TRP A 215 1.19 11.67 -19.28
C TRP A 215 2.36 12.58 -18.91
N GLU A 216 2.26 13.83 -19.35
CA GLU A 216 3.09 14.90 -18.83
C GLU A 216 2.58 15.37 -17.45
N ILE A 217 3.47 15.95 -16.64
CA ILE A 217 3.08 16.52 -15.33
C ILE A 217 2.02 17.61 -15.50
N LYS A 218 2.06 18.37 -16.61
CA LYS A 218 1.06 19.40 -16.91
C LYS A 218 -0.34 18.80 -17.07
N GLU A 219 -0.47 17.68 -17.78
CA GLU A 219 -1.74 16.96 -17.95
C GLU A 219 -2.27 16.45 -16.62
N LEU A 220 -1.37 15.90 -15.78
CA LEU A 220 -1.72 15.45 -14.44
C LEU A 220 -2.30 16.58 -13.60
N LEU A 221 -1.72 17.78 -13.64
CA LEU A 221 -2.20 18.93 -12.89
C LEU A 221 -3.56 19.44 -13.40
N VAL A 222 -3.78 19.44 -14.71
CA VAL A 222 -5.07 19.82 -15.31
C VAL A 222 -6.18 18.83 -14.95
N ALA A 223 -5.88 17.54 -14.95
CA ALA A 223 -6.84 16.50 -14.63
C ALA A 223 -7.27 16.47 -13.14
N THR A 224 -6.56 17.22 -12.27
CA THR A 224 -6.85 17.31 -10.83
C THR A 224 -7.45 18.66 -10.42
N ALA A 225 -7.59 19.61 -11.34
CA ALA A 225 -8.20 20.92 -11.14
C ALA A 225 -9.72 20.86 -11.34
#